data_4501b374dcaf71e72ff708f28981464f
#
_entry.id   4501b374dcaf71e72ff708f28981464f
#
_cell.length_a   1.000
_cell.length_b   1.000
_cell.length_c   1.000
_cell.angle_alpha   90.00
_cell.angle_beta   90.00
_cell.angle_gamma   90.00
#
_symmetry.space_group_name_H-M   'P 1'
#
loop_
_entity.id
_entity.type
_entity.pdbx_description
1 polymer ?
#
loop_
_entity_poly.entity_id
_entity_poly.type
_entity_poly.pdbx_seq_one_letter_code
_entity_poly.pdbx_strand_id
1 'polypeptide(L)'
;MDAFLRVHFDRVFTVCRRITGNDTDAADAAQEAMLAIVRGLPRFDSRSSITTWLYRVTTNACLDELRRRKRRPVVGLPELDRFDVTEDGPAADDSLADRLRLDAALAALPEEFRVPVVLRDVGDLDYAEIATVLGIPPGTVRSRIARGRMALARALGDSSGGGSGEGDTRHGNQPPPPERQTDGS
;
A
#
# COMPACT_ATOMS: atom_id res chain seq x y z
N MET A 1 -15.96 -5.26 -26.92
CA MET A 1 -14.63 -4.92 -26.39
C MET A 1 -14.70 -3.65 -25.54
N ASP A 2 -15.16 -2.53 -26.03
CA ASP A 2 -15.21 -1.27 -25.30
C ASP A 2 -15.98 -1.31 -23.97
N ALA A 3 -17.16 -1.95 -23.94
CA ALA A 3 -17.95 -2.06 -22.71
C ALA A 3 -17.18 -2.85 -21.63
N PHE A 4 -16.48 -3.93 -21.99
CA PHE A 4 -15.68 -4.70 -21.09
C PHE A 4 -14.51 -3.87 -20.52
N LEU A 5 -13.80 -3.13 -21.38
CA LEU A 5 -12.68 -2.29 -20.97
C LEU A 5 -13.14 -1.16 -20.02
N ARG A 6 -14.26 -0.51 -20.33
CA ARG A 6 -14.82 0.54 -19.46
C ARG A 6 -15.17 0.03 -18.05
N VAL A 7 -15.81 -1.14 -17.97
CA VAL A 7 -16.19 -1.75 -16.68
C VAL A 7 -14.97 -2.08 -15.81
N HIS A 8 -13.85 -2.45 -16.44
CA HIS A 8 -12.66 -2.89 -15.71
C HIS A 8 -11.58 -1.81 -15.55
N PHE A 9 -11.67 -0.71 -16.32
CA PHE A 9 -10.64 0.32 -16.35
C PHE A 9 -10.37 0.93 -14.96
N ASP A 10 -11.42 1.38 -14.27
CA ASP A 10 -11.27 2.03 -12.96
C ASP A 10 -10.64 1.08 -11.92
N ARG A 11 -11.00 -0.19 -11.98
CA ARG A 11 -10.41 -1.23 -11.13
C ARG A 11 -8.94 -1.47 -11.45
N VAL A 12 -8.61 -1.60 -12.72
CA VAL A 12 -7.23 -1.76 -13.20
C VAL A 12 -6.39 -0.56 -12.78
N PHE A 13 -6.87 0.66 -13.01
CA PHE A 13 -6.17 1.88 -12.66
C PHE A 13 -5.96 2.01 -11.14
N THR A 14 -7.00 1.72 -10.34
CA THR A 14 -6.89 1.74 -8.88
C THR A 14 -5.83 0.76 -8.36
N VAL A 15 -5.77 -0.44 -8.93
CA VAL A 15 -4.75 -1.43 -8.57
C VAL A 15 -3.37 -0.98 -9.00
N CYS A 16 -3.22 -0.43 -10.22
CA CYS A 16 -1.95 0.13 -10.69
C CYS A 16 -1.46 1.23 -9.74
N ARG A 17 -2.31 2.20 -9.40
CA ARG A 17 -1.97 3.30 -8.51
C ARG A 17 -1.47 2.82 -7.14
N ARG A 18 -2.15 1.86 -6.54
CA ARG A 18 -1.77 1.32 -5.23
C ARG A 18 -0.54 0.41 -5.26
N ILE A 19 -0.28 -0.26 -6.39
CA ILE A 19 0.93 -1.05 -6.55
C ILE A 19 2.14 -0.16 -6.86
N THR A 20 2.03 0.81 -7.77
CA THR A 20 3.15 1.67 -8.18
C THR A 20 3.46 2.76 -7.16
N GLY A 21 2.43 3.27 -6.45
CA GLY A 21 2.56 4.25 -5.39
C GLY A 21 2.66 5.70 -5.88
N ASN A 22 2.42 5.98 -7.18
CA ASN A 22 2.30 7.33 -7.75
C ASN A 22 1.47 7.29 -9.03
N ASP A 23 0.94 8.45 -9.43
CA ASP A 23 -0.01 8.54 -10.54
C ASP A 23 0.68 8.40 -11.92
N THR A 24 1.91 8.86 -12.08
CA THR A 24 2.66 8.77 -13.34
C THR A 24 2.96 7.31 -13.70
N ASP A 25 3.59 6.55 -12.79
CA ASP A 25 3.86 5.13 -13.00
C ASP A 25 2.56 4.31 -13.10
N ALA A 26 1.49 4.74 -12.40
CA ALA A 26 0.18 4.10 -12.49
C ALA A 26 -0.45 4.24 -13.86
N ALA A 27 -0.37 5.44 -14.46
CA ALA A 27 -0.88 5.69 -15.80
C ALA A 27 -0.14 4.86 -16.85
N ASP A 28 1.21 4.83 -16.78
CA ASP A 28 2.04 4.02 -17.67
C ASP A 28 1.70 2.52 -17.52
N ALA A 29 1.66 2.01 -16.30
CA ALA A 29 1.33 0.61 -16.03
C ALA A 29 -0.09 0.26 -16.47
N ALA A 30 -1.08 1.14 -16.25
CA ALA A 30 -2.46 0.92 -16.67
C ALA A 30 -2.58 0.89 -18.19
N GLN A 31 -1.91 1.78 -18.90
CA GLN A 31 -1.88 1.80 -20.37
C GLN A 31 -1.30 0.50 -20.92
N GLU A 32 -0.15 0.06 -20.42
CA GLU A 32 0.47 -1.21 -20.83
C GLU A 32 -0.44 -2.42 -20.49
N ALA A 33 -1.05 -2.44 -19.30
CA ALA A 33 -2.00 -3.47 -18.92
C ALA A 33 -3.19 -3.53 -19.88
N MET A 34 -3.80 -2.39 -20.20
CA MET A 34 -4.95 -2.33 -21.12
C MET A 34 -4.58 -2.80 -22.52
N LEU A 35 -3.42 -2.41 -23.04
CA LEU A 35 -2.91 -2.91 -24.33
C LEU A 35 -2.69 -4.42 -24.31
N ALA A 36 -2.12 -4.95 -23.22
CA ALA A 36 -1.91 -6.39 -23.06
C ALA A 36 -3.24 -7.16 -22.94
N ILE A 37 -4.24 -6.60 -22.24
CA ILE A 37 -5.59 -7.15 -22.13
C ILE A 37 -6.25 -7.24 -23.51
N VAL A 38 -6.24 -6.15 -24.28
CA VAL A 38 -6.82 -6.13 -25.65
C VAL A 38 -6.19 -7.18 -26.54
N ARG A 39 -4.88 -7.33 -26.51
CA ARG A 39 -4.14 -8.31 -27.32
C ARG A 39 -4.33 -9.75 -26.83
N GLY A 40 -4.50 -9.93 -25.53
CA GLY A 40 -4.57 -11.25 -24.90
C GLY A 40 -5.98 -11.83 -24.81
N LEU A 41 -7.03 -10.98 -24.74
CA LEU A 41 -8.41 -11.42 -24.56
C LEU A 41 -8.90 -12.40 -25.64
N PRO A 42 -8.57 -12.25 -26.95
CA PRO A 42 -8.97 -13.24 -27.97
C PRO A 42 -8.33 -14.63 -27.78
N ARG A 43 -7.25 -14.72 -27.00
CA ARG A 43 -6.51 -15.95 -26.72
C ARG A 43 -6.74 -16.47 -25.29
N PHE A 44 -7.66 -15.84 -24.56
CA PHE A 44 -8.00 -16.27 -23.21
C PHE A 44 -8.63 -17.66 -23.22
N ASP A 45 -7.97 -18.63 -22.58
CA ASP A 45 -8.33 -20.06 -22.61
C ASP A 45 -9.19 -20.53 -21.43
N SER A 46 -9.69 -19.60 -20.61
CA SER A 46 -10.56 -19.88 -19.46
C SER A 46 -9.98 -20.84 -18.40
N ARG A 47 -8.65 -21.01 -18.33
CA ARG A 47 -8.00 -21.82 -17.27
C ARG A 47 -8.07 -21.17 -15.88
N SER A 48 -8.40 -19.90 -15.81
CA SER A 48 -8.68 -19.15 -14.60
C SER A 48 -9.91 -18.29 -14.82
N SER A 49 -10.43 -17.64 -13.77
CA SER A 49 -11.45 -16.62 -13.97
C SER A 49 -10.89 -15.48 -14.81
N ILE A 50 -11.75 -14.81 -15.58
CA ILE A 50 -11.36 -13.63 -16.37
C ILE A 50 -10.79 -12.55 -15.45
N THR A 51 -11.31 -12.43 -14.23
CA THR A 51 -10.84 -11.48 -13.21
C THR A 51 -9.42 -11.82 -12.77
N THR A 52 -9.14 -13.08 -12.43
CA THR A 52 -7.79 -13.52 -12.05
C THR A 52 -6.78 -13.28 -13.19
N TRP A 53 -7.19 -13.53 -14.44
CA TRP A 53 -6.37 -13.27 -15.61
C TRP A 53 -6.09 -11.77 -15.79
N LEU A 54 -7.12 -10.92 -15.66
CA LEU A 54 -6.96 -9.46 -15.71
C LEU A 54 -5.97 -8.96 -14.67
N TYR A 55 -6.11 -9.40 -13.42
CA TYR A 55 -5.19 -8.98 -12.37
C TYR A 55 -3.77 -9.50 -12.56
N ARG A 56 -3.61 -10.68 -13.15
CA ARG A 56 -2.28 -11.17 -13.55
C ARG A 56 -1.62 -10.24 -14.57
N VAL A 57 -2.34 -9.86 -15.61
CA VAL A 57 -1.84 -8.93 -16.65
C VAL A 57 -1.51 -7.57 -16.03
N THR A 58 -2.42 -7.02 -15.23
CA THR A 58 -2.24 -5.74 -14.54
C THR A 58 -1.04 -5.75 -13.59
N THR A 59 -0.93 -6.78 -12.77
CA THR A 59 0.19 -6.90 -11.80
C THR A 59 1.52 -6.99 -12.51
N ASN A 60 1.61 -7.76 -13.61
CA ASN A 60 2.84 -7.86 -14.39
C ASN A 60 3.25 -6.49 -14.96
N ALA A 61 2.32 -5.72 -15.53
CA ALA A 61 2.59 -4.37 -16.02
C ALA A 61 3.11 -3.46 -14.90
N CYS A 62 2.49 -3.50 -13.71
CA CYS A 62 2.96 -2.74 -12.55
C CYS A 62 4.37 -3.14 -12.11
N LEU A 63 4.65 -4.43 -12.00
CA LEU A 63 5.97 -4.93 -11.61
C LEU A 63 7.05 -4.55 -12.64
N ASP A 64 6.72 -4.57 -13.91
CA ASP A 64 7.63 -4.16 -14.99
C ASP A 64 7.91 -2.66 -14.92
N GLU A 65 6.91 -1.82 -14.62
CA GLU A 65 7.11 -0.39 -14.42
C GLU A 65 7.99 -0.10 -13.19
N LEU A 66 7.74 -0.77 -12.05
CA LEU A 66 8.59 -0.65 -10.86
C LEU A 66 10.04 -1.07 -11.13
N ARG A 67 10.26 -2.12 -11.94
CA ARG A 67 11.60 -2.52 -12.37
C ARG A 67 12.22 -1.48 -13.30
N ARG A 68 11.43 -0.86 -14.19
CA ARG A 68 11.86 0.20 -15.10
C ARG A 68 12.30 1.43 -14.31
N ARG A 69 11.49 1.86 -13.33
CA ARG A 69 11.80 2.97 -12.43
C ARG A 69 13.11 2.73 -11.65
N LYS A 70 13.30 1.54 -11.09
CA LYS A 70 14.55 1.18 -10.36
C LYS A 70 15.80 1.25 -11.24
N ARG A 71 15.66 1.11 -12.58
CA ARG A 71 16.76 1.17 -13.55
C ARG A 71 16.99 2.57 -14.13
N ARG A 72 16.05 3.49 -13.98
CA ARG A 72 16.24 4.88 -14.43
C ARG A 72 17.34 5.51 -13.55
N PRO A 73 18.41 6.13 -14.15
CA PRO A 73 19.36 6.90 -13.36
C PRO A 73 18.62 8.00 -12.61
N VAL A 74 18.92 8.17 -11.34
CA VAL A 74 18.41 9.30 -10.56
C VAL A 74 19.15 10.54 -11.05
N VAL A 75 18.65 11.18 -12.09
CA VAL A 75 19.11 12.49 -12.56
C VAL A 75 18.20 13.53 -11.92
N GLY A 76 18.65 14.10 -10.83
CA GLY A 76 17.89 15.09 -10.06
C GLY A 76 17.45 14.57 -8.69
N LEU A 77 17.19 15.49 -7.76
CA LEU A 77 16.55 15.21 -6.48
C LEU A 77 15.35 14.30 -6.71
N PRO A 78 15.11 13.27 -5.84
CA PRO A 78 13.88 12.54 -5.91
C PRO A 78 12.76 13.57 -5.73
N GLU A 79 12.08 13.91 -6.82
CA GLU A 79 10.74 14.44 -6.71
C GLU A 79 9.99 13.34 -5.95
N LEU A 80 9.74 13.63 -4.67
CA LEU A 80 8.60 13.07 -4.00
C LEU A 80 7.44 13.53 -4.88
N ASP A 81 7.04 12.68 -5.85
CA ASP A 81 5.73 12.76 -6.47
C ASP A 81 4.73 12.59 -5.33
N ARG A 82 4.53 13.70 -4.62
CA ARG A 82 3.40 13.90 -3.74
C ARG A 82 2.22 13.72 -4.65
N PHE A 83 1.30 12.88 -4.25
CA PHE A 83 -0.04 12.85 -4.79
C PHE A 83 -0.46 14.30 -5.00
N ASP A 84 -0.53 14.74 -6.26
CA ASP A 84 -1.10 16.04 -6.60
C ASP A 84 -2.56 15.98 -6.12
N VAL A 85 -2.77 16.55 -4.94
CA VAL A 85 -4.09 16.91 -4.46
C VAL A 85 -4.50 18.05 -5.37
N THR A 86 -5.25 17.76 -6.41
CA THR A 86 -6.06 18.81 -7.04
C THR A 86 -6.99 19.33 -5.96
N GLU A 87 -6.61 20.46 -5.38
CA GLU A 87 -7.47 21.26 -4.51
C GLU A 87 -8.63 21.78 -5.35
N ASP A 88 -9.71 21.02 -5.46
CA ASP A 88 -11.00 21.53 -5.89
C ASP A 88 -12.03 21.29 -4.77
N GLY A 89 -12.24 22.33 -4.00
CA GLY A 89 -13.42 22.47 -3.17
C GLY A 89 -13.21 22.64 -1.67
N PRO A 90 -14.00 23.52 -1.02
CA PRO A 90 -13.95 23.79 0.40
C PRO A 90 -14.74 22.73 1.16
N ALA A 91 -14.08 21.72 1.59
CA ALA A 91 -14.27 20.83 2.73
C ALA A 91 -13.25 19.70 2.56
N ALA A 92 -12.12 19.79 3.23
CA ALA A 92 -11.22 18.64 3.39
C ALA A 92 -12.04 17.58 4.15
N ASP A 93 -12.68 16.71 3.39
CA ASP A 93 -13.40 15.58 3.90
C ASP A 93 -12.36 14.68 4.59
N ASP A 94 -12.58 14.35 5.87
CA ASP A 94 -11.71 13.42 6.62
C ASP A 94 -11.41 12.16 5.82
N SER A 95 -12.34 11.78 4.94
CA SER A 95 -12.21 10.66 4.01
C SER A 95 -11.08 10.83 2.97
N LEU A 96 -10.80 12.05 2.51
CA LEU A 96 -9.71 12.31 1.56
C LEU A 96 -8.36 12.22 2.26
N ALA A 97 -8.25 12.82 3.46
CA ALA A 97 -7.03 12.74 4.27
C ALA A 97 -6.70 11.28 4.62
N ASP A 98 -7.71 10.47 4.97
CA ASP A 98 -7.52 9.05 5.27
C ASP A 98 -7.10 8.23 4.03
N ARG A 99 -7.64 8.56 2.85
CA ARG A 99 -7.20 7.94 1.59
C ARG A 99 -5.75 8.26 1.27
N LEU A 100 -5.34 9.51 1.41
CA LEU A 100 -3.96 9.93 1.18
C LEU A 100 -2.99 9.27 2.16
N ARG A 101 -3.36 9.16 3.43
CA ARG A 101 -2.59 8.45 4.45
C ARG A 101 -2.44 6.97 4.10
N LEU A 102 -3.53 6.31 3.70
CA LEU A 102 -3.49 4.90 3.29
C LEU A 102 -2.60 4.70 2.05
N ASP A 103 -2.72 5.56 1.04
CA ASP A 103 -1.93 5.47 -0.18
C ASP A 103 -0.44 5.69 0.12
N ALA A 104 -0.09 6.65 1.00
CA ALA A 104 1.27 6.86 1.46
C ALA A 104 1.81 5.66 2.26
N ALA A 105 1.01 5.10 3.16
CA ALA A 105 1.39 3.91 3.94
C ALA A 105 1.59 2.69 3.04
N LEU A 106 0.74 2.50 2.02
CA LEU A 106 0.91 1.44 1.02
C LEU A 106 2.19 1.64 0.20
N ALA A 107 2.47 2.87 -0.25
CA ALA A 107 3.67 3.18 -1.02
C ALA A 107 4.96 2.91 -0.23
N ALA A 108 4.94 3.09 1.09
CA ALA A 108 6.07 2.81 1.98
C ALA A 108 6.31 1.30 2.22
N LEU A 109 5.32 0.43 1.94
CA LEU A 109 5.51 -1.00 2.09
C LEU A 109 6.51 -1.55 1.06
N PRO A 110 7.36 -2.53 1.44
CA PRO A 110 8.09 -3.34 0.48
C PRO A 110 7.14 -3.96 -0.55
N GLU A 111 7.56 -3.98 -1.82
CA GLU A 111 6.78 -4.49 -2.95
C GLU A 111 6.21 -5.89 -2.69
N GLU A 112 7.01 -6.78 -2.08
CA GLU A 112 6.62 -8.16 -1.77
C GLU A 112 5.45 -8.27 -0.79
N PHE A 113 5.19 -7.26 0.03
CA PHE A 113 4.04 -7.20 0.95
C PHE A 113 2.92 -6.36 0.38
N ARG A 114 3.24 -5.25 -0.30
CA ARG A 114 2.27 -4.34 -0.90
C ARG A 114 1.40 -5.02 -1.95
N VAL A 115 2.03 -5.71 -2.92
CA VAL A 115 1.30 -6.33 -4.04
C VAL A 115 0.24 -7.34 -3.56
N PRO A 116 0.56 -8.34 -2.72
CA PRO A 116 -0.46 -9.29 -2.28
C PRO A 116 -1.54 -8.66 -1.39
N VAL A 117 -1.23 -7.61 -0.60
CA VAL A 117 -2.24 -6.85 0.15
C VAL A 117 -3.19 -6.13 -0.80
N VAL A 118 -2.68 -5.43 -1.81
CA VAL A 118 -3.52 -4.74 -2.81
C VAL A 118 -4.40 -5.73 -3.57
N LEU A 119 -3.86 -6.86 -4.00
CA LEU A 119 -4.64 -7.89 -4.70
C LEU A 119 -5.75 -8.48 -3.81
N ARG A 120 -5.52 -8.63 -2.51
CA ARG A 120 -6.51 -9.13 -1.57
C ARG A 120 -7.57 -8.10 -1.23
N ASP A 121 -7.15 -6.88 -0.83
CA ASP A 121 -8.03 -5.91 -0.17
C ASP A 121 -8.69 -4.94 -1.18
N VAL A 122 -8.09 -4.76 -2.36
CA VAL A 122 -8.62 -3.93 -3.45
C VAL A 122 -9.13 -4.78 -4.62
N GLY A 123 -8.37 -5.82 -4.95
CA GLY A 123 -8.70 -6.76 -6.02
C GLY A 123 -9.76 -7.77 -5.66
N ASP A 124 -9.99 -7.99 -4.36
CA ASP A 124 -10.92 -8.99 -3.82
C ASP A 124 -10.61 -10.45 -4.27
N LEU A 125 -9.32 -10.74 -4.53
CA LEU A 125 -8.89 -12.08 -4.89
C LEU A 125 -8.71 -12.94 -3.63
N ASP A 126 -8.99 -14.25 -3.77
CA ASP A 126 -8.64 -15.20 -2.73
C ASP A 126 -7.14 -15.57 -2.73
N TYR A 127 -6.68 -16.30 -1.71
CA TYR A 127 -5.26 -16.66 -1.59
C TYR A 127 -4.75 -17.56 -2.72
N ALA A 128 -5.59 -18.42 -3.28
CA ALA A 128 -5.24 -19.32 -4.38
C ALA A 128 -5.12 -18.54 -5.70
N GLU A 129 -6.03 -17.60 -5.92
CA GLU A 129 -5.99 -16.69 -7.07
C GLU A 129 -4.75 -15.80 -7.02
N ILE A 130 -4.44 -15.20 -5.85
CA ILE A 130 -3.22 -14.40 -5.66
C ILE A 130 -1.97 -15.24 -5.88
N ALA A 131 -1.96 -16.48 -5.39
CA ALA A 131 -0.86 -17.41 -5.62
C ALA A 131 -0.65 -17.67 -7.12
N THR A 132 -1.74 -17.82 -7.86
CA THR A 132 -1.73 -17.99 -9.33
C THR A 132 -1.24 -16.71 -10.03
N VAL A 133 -1.70 -15.53 -9.59
CA VAL A 133 -1.28 -14.22 -10.14
C VAL A 133 0.22 -13.99 -9.95
N LEU A 134 0.71 -14.27 -8.74
CA LEU A 134 2.10 -13.96 -8.36
C LEU A 134 3.09 -15.10 -8.63
N GLY A 135 2.61 -16.30 -8.95
CA GLY A 135 3.46 -17.48 -9.15
C GLY A 135 4.18 -17.93 -7.88
N ILE A 136 3.56 -17.78 -6.70
CA ILE A 136 4.13 -18.14 -5.39
C ILE A 136 3.18 -19.06 -4.61
N PRO A 137 3.68 -19.87 -3.66
CA PRO A 137 2.82 -20.76 -2.87
C PRO A 137 1.75 -20.00 -2.05
N PRO A 138 0.53 -20.54 -1.87
CA PRO A 138 -0.52 -19.89 -1.09
C PRO A 138 -0.14 -19.59 0.37
N GLY A 139 0.72 -20.42 0.98
CA GLY A 139 1.27 -20.17 2.32
C GLY A 139 2.14 -18.91 2.36
N THR A 140 2.91 -18.65 1.29
CA THR A 140 3.70 -17.43 1.12
C THR A 140 2.79 -16.22 0.95
N VAL A 141 1.71 -16.33 0.18
CA VAL A 141 0.70 -15.26 0.03
C VAL A 141 0.14 -14.87 1.39
N ARG A 142 -0.32 -15.88 2.18
CA ARG A 142 -0.89 -15.65 3.51
C ARG A 142 0.07 -14.92 4.45
N SER A 143 1.33 -15.36 4.51
CA SER A 143 2.34 -14.75 5.37
C SER A 143 2.69 -13.32 4.93
N ARG A 144 2.78 -13.06 3.61
CA ARG A 144 3.05 -11.73 3.08
C ARG A 144 1.90 -10.75 3.35
N ILE A 145 0.65 -11.17 3.18
CA ILE A 145 -0.53 -10.36 3.51
C ILE A 145 -0.56 -10.03 5.00
N ALA A 146 -0.33 -11.03 5.87
CA ALA A 146 -0.31 -10.80 7.32
C ALA A 146 0.76 -9.77 7.72
N ARG A 147 1.99 -9.88 7.20
CA ARG A 147 3.07 -8.92 7.45
C ARG A 147 2.77 -7.53 6.90
N GLY A 148 2.22 -7.46 5.68
CA GLY A 148 1.83 -6.21 5.05
C GLY A 148 0.76 -5.47 5.85
N ARG A 149 -0.30 -6.15 6.26
CA ARG A 149 -1.37 -5.57 7.10
C ARG A 149 -0.85 -5.12 8.47
N MET A 150 0.05 -5.88 9.09
CA MET A 150 0.70 -5.48 10.34
C MET A 150 1.52 -4.20 10.19
N ALA A 151 2.27 -4.07 9.10
CA ALA A 151 3.06 -2.88 8.83
C ALA A 151 2.18 -1.65 8.53
N LEU A 152 1.07 -1.84 7.78
CA LEU A 152 0.07 -0.79 7.55
C LEU A 152 -0.57 -0.33 8.84
N ALA A 153 -0.99 -1.25 9.71
CA ALA A 153 -1.61 -0.91 10.99
C ALA A 153 -0.68 -0.06 11.87
N ARG A 154 0.62 -0.37 11.90
CA ARG A 154 1.61 0.45 12.60
C ARG A 154 1.74 1.83 11.97
N ALA A 155 1.93 1.92 10.65
CA ALA A 155 2.11 3.20 9.96
C ALA A 155 0.89 4.13 10.13
N LEU A 156 -0.33 3.58 10.13
CA LEU A 156 -1.56 4.34 10.33
C LEU A 156 -1.83 4.64 11.80
N GLY A 157 -1.45 3.75 12.73
CA GLY A 157 -1.59 3.95 14.18
C GLY A 157 -0.65 5.03 14.72
N ASP A 158 0.61 5.02 14.29
CA ASP A 158 1.61 6.03 14.70
C ASP A 158 1.24 7.44 14.23
N SER A 159 0.51 7.57 13.13
CA SER A 159 0.03 8.86 12.60
C SER A 159 -1.15 9.45 13.40
N SER A 160 -1.87 8.62 14.16
CA SER A 160 -2.99 9.07 15.01
C SER A 160 -2.54 9.55 16.39
N GLY A 161 -1.27 9.35 16.79
CA GLY A 161 -0.70 9.68 18.09
C GLY A 161 0.07 11.01 18.16
N GLY A 162 0.13 11.77 17.09
CA GLY A 162 0.89 13.02 16.99
C GLY A 162 0.16 14.27 17.47
N GLY A 163 -0.55 14.21 18.58
CA GLY A 163 -1.20 15.40 19.14
C GLY A 163 -1.66 15.21 20.57
N SER A 164 -0.83 15.52 21.53
CA SER A 164 -1.11 15.88 22.93
C SER A 164 -0.19 15.16 23.91
N GLY A 165 0.63 15.93 24.61
CA GLY A 165 1.26 15.45 25.82
C GLY A 165 2.57 16.09 26.22
N GLU A 166 2.72 17.40 26.05
CA GLU A 166 3.50 18.16 27.03
C GLU A 166 2.68 18.22 28.32
N GLY A 167 3.02 17.38 29.24
CA GLY A 167 2.48 17.29 30.59
C GLY A 167 3.62 17.05 31.56
N ASP A 168 4.31 18.13 31.90
CA ASP A 168 5.13 18.31 33.09
C ASP A 168 4.55 17.56 34.30
N THR A 169 5.28 16.57 34.84
CA THR A 169 5.21 16.23 36.27
C THR A 169 6.57 15.71 36.75
N ARG A 170 7.43 16.70 37.06
CA ARG A 170 8.45 16.51 38.09
C ARG A 170 7.72 16.24 39.39
N HIS A 171 7.69 15.01 39.87
CA HIS A 171 7.49 14.72 41.26
C HIS A 171 8.68 13.91 41.74
N GLY A 172 9.49 14.63 42.55
CA GLY A 172 10.69 14.13 43.19
C GLY A 172 10.36 12.94 44.11
N ASN A 173 11.01 11.84 43.86
CA ASN A 173 11.11 10.76 44.84
C ASN A 173 12.33 11.05 45.71
N GLN A 174 12.12 11.72 46.84
CA GLN A 174 13.10 11.92 47.88
C GLN A 174 13.05 10.75 48.85
N PRO A 175 14.15 10.04 49.07
CA PRO A 175 14.17 8.95 50.06
C PRO A 175 14.05 9.50 51.51
N PRO A 176 13.41 8.77 52.44
CA PRO A 176 13.25 9.18 53.80
C PRO A 176 14.60 9.20 54.52
N PRO A 177 14.80 10.13 55.51
CA PRO A 177 16.03 10.21 56.28
C PRO A 177 16.21 8.98 57.22
N PRO A 178 17.48 8.64 57.55
CA PRO A 178 17.79 7.51 58.41
C PRO A 178 17.35 7.76 59.87
N GLU A 179 16.71 6.76 60.46
CA GLU A 179 16.34 6.74 61.89
C GLU A 179 17.60 6.80 62.76
N ARG A 180 17.64 7.74 63.72
CA ARG A 180 18.65 7.82 64.75
C ARG A 180 18.35 6.74 65.79
N GLN A 181 19.27 5.81 65.92
CA GLN A 181 19.32 4.92 67.10
C GLN A 181 19.73 5.76 68.29
N THR A 182 18.88 5.88 69.26
CA THR A 182 19.20 6.36 70.60
C THR A 182 19.67 5.18 71.44
N ASP A 183 20.97 5.12 71.67
CA ASP A 183 21.53 4.32 72.75
C ASP A 183 21.06 4.91 74.08
N GLY A 184 20.38 4.12 74.89
CA GLY A 184 20.04 4.40 76.28
C GLY A 184 20.76 3.43 77.19
N SER A 185 21.61 3.99 78.06
CA SER A 185 22.20 3.35 79.23
C SER A 185 21.18 2.87 80.23
#